data_676c761653d86d55da177b6265bd8b19
#
_entry.id   676c761653d86d55da177b6265bd8b19
#
_cell.length_a   1.000
_cell.length_b   1.000
_cell.length_c   1.000
_cell.angle_alpha   90.00
_cell.angle_beta   90.00
_cell.angle_gamma   90.00
#
_symmetry.space_group_name_H-M   'P 1'
#
loop_
_entity.id
_entity.type
_entity.pdbx_description
1 polymer ?
#
loop_
_entity_poly.entity_id
_entity_poly.type
_entity_poly.pdbx_seq_one_letter_code
_entity_poly.pdbx_strand_id
1 'polypeptide(L)'
;MSSNDRVDVLIVGAGLSGISAAVHLSKHCPDKSYALLEAREAMGGTWDLFKYPGIRSDSDMYTLGYSFKPWTNPQAIADGPSILKYINETAKEYGVADHIQYNSKAIDADWSTEQALWTVTAVSYTHLTLPTKA
;
A
#
# COMPACT_ATOMS: atom_id res chain seq x y z
N MET A 1 -13.81 1.40 -6.11
CA MET A 1 -14.16 2.48 -5.17
C MET A 1 -14.79 3.63 -5.92
N SER A 2 -15.93 4.11 -5.49
CA SER A 2 -16.61 5.21 -6.15
C SER A 2 -16.03 6.55 -5.69
N SER A 3 -16.34 7.63 -6.44
CA SER A 3 -15.83 8.98 -6.16
C SER A 3 -16.28 9.57 -4.82
N ASN A 4 -17.32 9.00 -4.19
CA ASN A 4 -17.88 9.48 -2.93
C ASN A 4 -17.76 8.48 -1.79
N ASP A 5 -16.92 7.48 -1.96
CA ASP A 5 -16.71 6.50 -0.92
C ASP A 5 -16.03 7.11 0.29
N ARG A 6 -16.47 6.66 1.45
CA ARG A 6 -15.87 7.01 2.73
C ARG A 6 -15.25 5.76 3.33
N VAL A 7 -14.06 5.94 3.87
CA VAL A 7 -13.40 4.91 4.65
C VAL A 7 -12.92 5.54 5.96
N ASP A 8 -12.76 4.71 6.97
CA ASP A 8 -12.23 5.19 8.25
C ASP A 8 -10.75 5.56 8.14
N VAL A 9 -10.01 4.80 7.33
CA VAL A 9 -8.57 5.02 7.12
C VAL A 9 -8.25 4.90 5.63
N LEU A 10 -7.59 5.92 5.10
CA LEU A 10 -7.08 5.89 3.73
C LEU A 10 -5.54 5.84 3.79
N ILE A 11 -4.98 4.87 3.11
CA ILE A 11 -3.53 4.67 3.03
C ILE A 11 -3.06 5.10 1.65
N VAL A 12 -2.08 5.98 1.60
CA VAL A 12 -1.52 6.45 0.33
C VAL A 12 -0.23 5.69 0.06
N GLY A 13 -0.26 4.86 -0.96
CA GLY A 13 0.85 4.03 -1.38
C GLY A 13 0.68 2.56 -0.99
N ALA A 14 1.00 1.66 -1.92
CA ALA A 14 0.94 0.22 -1.72
C ALA A 14 2.34 -0.42 -1.82
N GLY A 15 3.34 0.23 -1.25
CA GLY A 15 4.67 -0.32 -1.07
C GLY A 15 4.74 -1.15 0.21
N LEU A 16 5.95 -1.49 0.62
CA LEU A 16 6.20 -2.30 1.81
C LEU A 16 5.48 -1.74 3.05
N SER A 17 5.57 -0.44 3.26
CA SER A 17 4.99 0.22 4.45
C SER A 17 3.47 0.31 4.39
N GLY A 18 2.91 0.62 3.22
CA GLY A 18 1.45 0.72 3.06
C GLY A 18 0.76 -0.63 3.28
N ILE A 19 1.34 -1.70 2.75
CA ILE A 19 0.85 -3.06 2.99
C ILE A 19 0.92 -3.41 4.48
N SER A 20 2.02 -3.05 5.15
CA SER A 20 2.16 -3.28 6.59
C SER A 20 1.08 -2.55 7.38
N ALA A 21 0.83 -1.29 7.07
CA ALA A 21 -0.20 -0.50 7.73
C ALA A 21 -1.58 -1.16 7.59
N ALA A 22 -1.91 -1.63 6.38
CA ALA A 22 -3.19 -2.30 6.13
C ALA A 22 -3.33 -3.60 6.90
N VAL A 23 -2.27 -4.41 6.99
CA VAL A 23 -2.30 -5.66 7.76
C VAL A 23 -2.50 -5.37 9.24
N HIS A 24 -1.76 -4.43 9.81
CA HIS A 24 -1.92 -4.07 11.21
C HIS A 24 -3.31 -3.53 11.50
N LEU A 25 -3.85 -2.71 10.60
CA LEU A 25 -5.21 -2.19 10.74
C LEU A 25 -6.23 -3.31 10.75
N SER A 26 -6.11 -4.26 9.83
CA SER A 26 -7.02 -5.42 9.76
C SER A 26 -6.96 -6.29 11.00
N LYS A 27 -5.78 -6.46 11.58
CA LYS A 27 -5.59 -7.28 12.78
C LYS A 27 -6.07 -6.61 14.05
N HIS A 28 -5.76 -5.32 14.22
CA HIS A 28 -5.99 -4.62 15.48
C HIS A 28 -7.25 -3.77 15.49
N CYS A 29 -7.77 -3.41 14.33
CA CYS A 29 -8.97 -2.59 14.19
C CYS A 29 -9.89 -3.20 13.12
N PRO A 30 -10.37 -4.44 13.32
CA PRO A 30 -11.13 -5.16 12.28
C PRO A 30 -12.49 -4.53 11.96
N ASP A 31 -12.98 -3.64 12.82
CA ASP A 31 -14.23 -2.92 12.61
C ASP A 31 -14.06 -1.65 11.75
N LYS A 32 -12.83 -1.27 11.42
CA LYS A 32 -12.55 -0.07 10.63
C LYS A 32 -12.41 -0.41 9.15
N SER A 33 -13.07 0.39 8.32
CA SER A 33 -12.93 0.30 6.87
C SER A 33 -11.63 0.97 6.43
N TYR A 34 -11.02 0.46 5.36
CA TYR A 34 -9.83 1.06 4.82
C TYR A 34 -9.71 0.82 3.32
N ALA A 35 -8.92 1.67 2.68
CA ALA A 35 -8.53 1.51 1.29
C ALA A 35 -7.12 2.04 1.09
N LEU A 36 -6.45 1.55 0.05
CA LEU A 36 -5.13 2.05 -0.34
C LEU A 36 -5.24 2.67 -1.73
N LEU A 37 -4.62 3.83 -1.92
CA LEU A 37 -4.47 4.44 -3.24
C LEU A 37 -3.03 4.22 -3.70
N GLU A 38 -2.86 3.61 -4.86
CA GLU A 38 -1.57 3.39 -5.48
C GLU A 38 -1.50 4.11 -6.81
N ALA A 39 -0.48 4.95 -7.00
CA ALA A 39 -0.33 5.76 -8.21
C ALA A 39 -0.01 4.91 -9.44
N ARG A 40 0.66 3.79 -9.24
CA ARG A 40 1.09 2.90 -10.33
C ARG A 40 0.08 1.78 -10.58
N GLU A 41 0.35 0.97 -11.57
CA GLU A 41 -0.52 -0.16 -11.96
C GLU A 41 -0.29 -1.42 -11.12
N ALA A 42 0.70 -1.39 -10.22
CA ALA A 42 1.07 -2.55 -9.40
C ALA A 42 1.52 -2.12 -8.02
N MET A 43 1.37 -3.01 -7.04
CA MET A 43 1.90 -2.83 -5.71
C MET A 43 3.39 -3.14 -5.65
N GLY A 44 4.04 -2.75 -4.57
CA GLY A 44 5.43 -3.09 -4.31
C GLY A 44 6.35 -1.89 -4.17
N GLY A 45 5.90 -0.71 -4.58
CA GLY A 45 6.66 0.53 -4.44
C GLY A 45 8.03 0.44 -5.11
N THR A 46 9.06 0.73 -4.35
CA THR A 46 10.47 0.67 -4.81
C THR A 46 10.81 -0.65 -5.48
N TRP A 47 10.30 -1.76 -4.94
CA TRP A 47 10.66 -3.10 -5.42
C TRP A 47 9.95 -3.49 -6.70
N ASP A 48 8.88 -2.81 -7.05
CA ASP A 48 8.24 -2.94 -8.36
C ASP A 48 8.76 -1.90 -9.35
N LEU A 49 9.08 -0.71 -8.87
CA LEU A 49 9.51 0.41 -9.72
C LEU A 49 10.90 0.18 -10.32
N PHE A 50 11.85 -0.24 -9.51
CA PHE A 50 13.23 -0.40 -9.95
C PHE A 50 13.54 -1.85 -10.29
N LYS A 51 13.86 -2.09 -11.57
CA LYS A 51 14.11 -3.43 -12.11
C LYS A 51 15.40 -3.42 -12.94
N TYR A 52 16.53 -3.34 -12.25
CA TYR A 52 17.83 -3.42 -12.90
C TYR A 52 18.60 -4.64 -12.40
N PRO A 53 19.59 -5.15 -13.19
CA PRO A 53 20.37 -6.31 -12.76
C PRO A 53 21.08 -6.04 -11.44
N GLY A 54 20.94 -6.97 -10.50
CA GLY A 54 21.60 -6.88 -9.20
C GLY A 54 20.86 -6.08 -8.14
N ILE A 55 19.66 -5.61 -8.42
CA ILE A 55 18.87 -4.90 -7.40
C ILE A 55 18.60 -5.81 -6.21
N ARG A 56 18.87 -5.30 -5.01
CA ARG A 56 18.70 -6.05 -3.75
C ARG A 56 18.58 -5.08 -2.59
N SER A 57 18.18 -5.60 -1.42
CA SER A 57 18.11 -4.79 -0.21
C SER A 57 19.49 -4.42 0.32
N ASP A 58 19.59 -3.26 0.94
CA ASP A 58 20.80 -2.80 1.64
C ASP A 58 20.87 -3.37 3.06
N SER A 59 19.74 -3.77 3.59
CA SER A 59 19.61 -4.33 4.95
C SER A 59 19.21 -5.79 4.88
N ASP A 60 19.48 -6.54 5.96
CA ASP A 60 19.02 -7.91 6.03
C ASP A 60 17.50 -7.97 6.14
N MET A 61 16.92 -9.03 5.57
CA MET A 61 15.48 -9.22 5.54
C MET A 61 14.88 -9.62 6.88
N TYR A 62 15.69 -10.05 7.83
CA TYR A 62 15.21 -10.34 9.17
C TYR A 62 14.81 -9.04 9.90
N THR A 63 15.47 -7.93 9.56
CA THR A 63 15.14 -6.60 10.07
C THR A 63 14.08 -5.90 9.20
N LEU A 64 14.20 -5.99 7.88
CA LEU A 64 13.31 -5.31 6.94
C LEU A 64 11.94 -5.99 6.86
N GLY A 65 11.88 -7.30 7.05
CA GLY A 65 10.64 -8.08 6.92
C GLY A 65 9.59 -7.71 7.96
N TYR A 66 8.36 -8.08 7.68
CA TYR A 66 7.23 -7.84 8.57
C TYR A 66 7.32 -8.72 9.83
N SER A 67 7.01 -8.16 10.99
CA SER A 67 6.96 -8.93 12.23
C SER A 67 5.89 -10.03 12.20
N PHE A 68 4.78 -9.78 11.52
CA PHE A 68 3.66 -10.73 11.41
C PHE A 68 3.87 -11.80 10.32
N LYS A 69 4.87 -11.62 9.46
CA LYS A 69 5.24 -12.58 8.41
C LYS A 69 6.75 -12.64 8.29
N PRO A 70 7.41 -13.42 9.16
CA PRO A 70 8.87 -13.50 9.17
C PRO A 70 9.43 -13.94 7.82
N TRP A 71 10.57 -13.37 7.45
CA TRP A 71 11.31 -13.76 6.27
C TRP A 71 11.93 -15.13 6.48
N THR A 72 11.54 -16.10 5.67
CA THR A 72 11.98 -17.49 5.80
C THR A 72 12.98 -17.93 4.75
N ASN A 73 13.25 -17.10 3.75
CA ASN A 73 14.25 -17.37 2.73
C ASN A 73 15.65 -17.35 3.37
N PRO A 74 16.55 -18.29 3.05
CA PRO A 74 17.90 -18.30 3.62
C PRO A 74 18.78 -17.10 3.25
N GLN A 75 18.45 -16.39 2.19
CA GLN A 75 19.17 -15.15 1.83
C GLN A 75 18.77 -14.00 2.74
N ALA A 76 19.70 -13.55 3.59
CA ALA A 76 19.46 -12.39 4.44
C ALA A 76 19.36 -11.10 3.62
N ILE A 77 20.24 -10.94 2.64
CA ILE A 77 20.19 -9.83 1.68
C ILE A 77 19.49 -10.34 0.42
N ALA A 78 18.22 -9.98 0.28
CA ALA A 78 17.38 -10.53 -0.77
C ALA A 78 17.45 -9.70 -2.06
N ASP A 79 17.28 -10.35 -3.20
CA ASP A 79 17.13 -9.66 -4.47
C ASP A 79 15.75 -9.00 -4.59
N GLY A 80 15.64 -8.04 -5.53
CA GLY A 80 14.40 -7.31 -5.75
C GLY A 80 13.19 -8.20 -6.05
N PRO A 81 13.30 -9.14 -7.00
CA PRO A 81 12.17 -10.03 -7.30
C PRO A 81 11.68 -10.85 -6.13
N SER A 82 12.57 -11.32 -5.27
CA SER A 82 12.18 -12.06 -4.06
C SER A 82 11.42 -11.18 -3.07
N ILE A 83 11.85 -9.94 -2.90
CA ILE A 83 11.18 -8.97 -2.04
C ILE A 83 9.80 -8.63 -2.59
N LEU A 84 9.70 -8.39 -3.89
CA LEU A 84 8.43 -8.09 -4.54
C LEU A 84 7.45 -9.25 -4.40
N LYS A 85 7.92 -10.48 -4.58
CA LYS A 85 7.11 -11.67 -4.37
C LYS A 85 6.58 -11.74 -2.94
N TYR A 86 7.45 -11.49 -1.97
CA TYR A 86 7.10 -11.47 -0.55
C TYR A 86 6.01 -10.43 -0.25
N ILE A 87 6.12 -9.21 -0.79
CA ILE A 87 5.12 -8.16 -0.62
C ILE A 87 3.77 -8.58 -1.22
N ASN A 88 3.79 -9.13 -2.44
CA ASN A 88 2.57 -9.58 -3.12
C ASN A 88 1.89 -10.73 -2.39
N GLU A 89 2.66 -11.70 -1.91
CA GLU A 89 2.15 -12.82 -1.12
C GLU A 89 1.49 -12.33 0.17
N THR A 90 2.13 -11.36 0.84
CA THR A 90 1.61 -10.78 2.07
C THR A 90 0.26 -10.11 1.83
N ALA A 91 0.16 -9.29 0.79
CA ALA A 91 -1.07 -8.59 0.47
C ALA A 91 -2.22 -9.56 0.18
N LYS A 92 -1.95 -10.64 -0.53
CA LYS A 92 -2.96 -11.66 -0.82
C LYS A 92 -3.35 -12.46 0.40
N GLU A 93 -2.37 -12.89 1.19
CA GLU A 93 -2.58 -13.70 2.38
C GLU A 93 -3.48 -13.00 3.42
N TYR A 94 -3.30 -11.71 3.59
CA TYR A 94 -4.04 -10.92 4.56
C TYR A 94 -5.24 -10.17 3.97
N GLY A 95 -5.58 -10.42 2.70
CA GLY A 95 -6.75 -9.82 2.05
C GLY A 95 -6.60 -8.35 1.71
N VAL A 96 -5.40 -7.79 1.79
CA VAL A 96 -5.14 -6.38 1.51
C VAL A 96 -5.25 -6.06 0.02
N ALA A 97 -4.91 -7.03 -0.84
CA ALA A 97 -4.90 -6.83 -2.29
C ALA A 97 -6.24 -6.33 -2.84
N ASP A 98 -7.35 -6.77 -2.25
CA ASP A 98 -8.70 -6.37 -2.68
C ASP A 98 -9.07 -4.94 -2.28
N HIS A 99 -8.27 -4.30 -1.43
CA HIS A 99 -8.51 -2.94 -0.94
C HIS A 99 -7.62 -1.90 -1.64
N ILE A 100 -6.84 -2.31 -2.64
CA ILE A 100 -5.93 -1.42 -3.35
C ILE A 100 -6.60 -0.89 -4.61
N GLN A 101 -6.63 0.43 -4.74
CA GLN A 101 -7.07 1.10 -5.95
C GLN A 101 -5.83 1.58 -6.70
N TYR A 102 -5.58 0.95 -7.83
CA TYR A 102 -4.42 1.25 -8.68
C TYR A 102 -4.68 2.45 -9.59
N ASN A 103 -3.61 2.97 -10.19
CA ASN A 103 -3.67 4.10 -11.12
C ASN A 103 -4.39 5.31 -10.53
N SER A 104 -4.20 5.52 -9.25
CA SER A 104 -4.88 6.55 -8.48
C SER A 104 -3.83 7.29 -7.65
N LYS A 105 -3.37 8.42 -8.18
CA LYS A 105 -2.35 9.24 -7.52
C LYS A 105 -3.04 10.29 -6.66
N ALA A 106 -2.82 10.25 -5.36
CA ALA A 106 -3.29 11.29 -4.45
C ALA A 106 -2.51 12.58 -4.73
N ILE A 107 -3.23 13.65 -5.04
CA ILE A 107 -2.62 14.94 -5.39
C ILE A 107 -2.95 16.04 -4.39
N ASP A 108 -3.95 15.82 -3.55
CA ASP A 108 -4.36 16.80 -2.55
C ASP A 108 -5.07 16.11 -1.40
N ALA A 109 -4.90 16.64 -0.21
CA ALA A 109 -5.60 16.21 0.98
C ALA A 109 -6.00 17.44 1.79
N ASP A 110 -7.29 17.66 1.96
CA ASP A 110 -7.83 18.84 2.60
C ASP A 110 -8.62 18.45 3.87
N TRP A 111 -8.26 19.06 4.98
CA TRP A 111 -8.92 18.81 6.27
C TRP A 111 -10.07 19.78 6.51
N SER A 112 -11.21 19.28 6.94
CA SER A 112 -12.34 20.09 7.40
C SER A 112 -12.58 19.84 8.89
N THR A 113 -12.34 20.85 9.71
CA THR A 113 -12.60 20.77 11.15
C THR A 113 -14.10 20.66 11.43
N GLU A 114 -14.94 21.33 10.66
CA GLU A 114 -16.39 21.29 10.82
C GLU A 114 -16.93 19.89 10.60
N GLN A 115 -16.46 19.21 9.55
CA GLN A 115 -16.91 17.87 9.20
C GLN A 115 -16.08 16.78 9.85
N ALA A 116 -14.95 17.14 10.45
CA ALA A 116 -13.98 16.19 11.01
C ALA A 116 -13.57 15.14 9.98
N LEU A 117 -13.25 15.59 8.76
CA LEU A 117 -12.94 14.75 7.62
C LEU A 117 -11.76 15.26 6.83
N TRP A 118 -10.99 14.32 6.29
CA TRP A 118 -10.09 14.58 5.17
C TRP A 118 -10.84 14.35 3.85
N THR A 119 -10.65 15.25 2.90
CA THR A 119 -11.06 15.02 1.51
C THR A 119 -9.79 14.82 0.69
N VAL A 120 -9.65 13.62 0.13
CA VAL A 120 -8.47 13.28 -0.67
C VAL A 120 -8.88 13.24 -2.14
N THR A 121 -8.15 13.97 -2.96
CA THR A 121 -8.36 14.00 -4.41
C THR A 121 -7.31 13.13 -5.08
N ALA A 122 -7.75 12.21 -5.91
CA ALA A 122 -6.88 11.31 -6.65
C ALA A 122 -7.09 11.48 -8.15
N VAL A 123 -5.99 11.42 -8.90
CA VAL A 123 -6.00 11.50 -10.37
C VAL A 123 -5.62 10.13 -10.92
N SER A 124 -6.46 9.64 -11.81
CA SER A 124 -6.21 8.40 -12.54
C SER A 124 -5.39 8.68 -13.81
N TYR A 125 -4.56 7.72 -14.22
CA TYR A 125 -3.87 7.80 -15.51
C TYR A 125 -4.83 7.78 -16.71
N THR A 126 -6.10 7.49 -16.47
CA THR A 126 -7.15 7.57 -17.50
C THR A 126 -7.80 8.96 -17.53
N HIS A 127 -7.19 9.94 -16.88
CA HIS A 127 -7.64 11.34 -16.83
C HIS A 127 -8.91 11.59 -16.01
N LEU A 128 -9.26 10.67 -15.12
CA LEU A 128 -10.37 10.90 -14.19
C LEU A 128 -9.86 11.44 -12.88
N THR A 129 -10.48 12.50 -12.40
CA THR A 129 -10.23 13.02 -11.05
C THR A 129 -11.36 12.54 -10.15
N LEU A 130 -10.99 11.82 -9.09
CA LEU A 130 -11.95 11.24 -8.17
C LEU A 130 -11.75 11.82 -6.77
N PRO A 131 -12.61 12.72 -6.29
CA PRO A 131 -12.54 13.14 -4.89
C PRO A 131 -12.93 11.97 -3.99
N THR A 132 -12.11 11.74 -2.96
CA THR A 132 -12.31 10.66 -2.00
C THR A 132 -12.32 11.26 -0.61
N LYS A 133 -13.33 10.91 0.19
CA LYS A 133 -13.45 11.34 1.59
C LYS A 133 -12.99 10.21 2.50
N ALA A 134 -12.12 10.55 3.42
CA ALA A 134 -11.59 9.60 4.40
C ALA A 134 -11.73 10.12 5.82
#